data_3ed27cd8b490f906eb0347e867aa071a
#
_entry.id   3ed27cd8b490f906eb0347e867aa071a
#
_cell.length_a   1.000
_cell.length_b   1.000
_cell.length_c   1.000
_cell.angle_alpha   90.00
_cell.angle_beta   90.00
_cell.angle_gamma   90.00
#
_symmetry.space_group_name_H-M   'P 1'
#
loop_
_entity.id
_entity.type
_entity.pdbx_description
1 polymer ?
#
loop_
_entity_poly.entity_id
_entity_poly.type
_entity_poly.pdbx_seq_one_letter_code
_entity_poly.pdbx_strand_id
1 'polypeptide(L)'
;MKILMINKFLYPNGGSETYIFKLGDYLKSIGHEVQYFGMEHEGRCVGNAVNAYTTDMEFHGGSKLSKLTYPIKTIYSSEARKKIRLVLDDFQPDVCHINNFNYQLTPSIILEIRKWEKESGHKVRIIYTAHDFQLVCPNHQMKNPITGEICEKCLGGHFINCVKGKCIHGSTAKSLVGMAEAEYWKMRGTYKEIDQIICCSNFLKTKMDTNPIFKNK
;
A
#
# COMPACT_ATOMS: atom_id res chain seq x y z
N MET A 1 6.79 -15.84 16.12
CA MET A 1 5.93 -14.66 15.90
C MET A 1 4.99 -14.95 14.74
N LYS A 2 3.81 -14.36 14.78
CA LYS A 2 2.83 -14.38 13.68
C LYS A 2 2.99 -13.14 12.80
N ILE A 3 3.25 -13.32 11.52
CA ILE A 3 3.56 -12.23 10.59
C ILE A 3 2.56 -12.25 9.44
N LEU A 4 1.80 -11.15 9.30
CA LEU A 4 0.89 -10.95 8.18
C LEU A 4 1.58 -10.11 7.10
N MET A 5 1.96 -10.75 5.99
CA MET A 5 2.47 -10.08 4.80
C MET A 5 1.32 -9.47 4.00
N ILE A 6 1.38 -8.17 3.73
CA ILE A 6 0.34 -7.45 3.01
C ILE A 6 0.92 -6.92 1.71
N ASN A 7 0.36 -7.36 0.58
CA ASN A 7 0.72 -6.91 -0.75
C ASN A 7 -0.48 -7.05 -1.69
N LYS A 8 -0.66 -6.11 -2.60
CA LYS A 8 -1.82 -6.13 -3.51
C LYS A 8 -1.87 -7.39 -4.37
N PHE A 9 -0.75 -7.82 -4.93
CA PHE A 9 -0.65 -9.05 -5.73
C PHE A 9 -0.06 -10.19 -4.89
N LEU A 10 -0.71 -11.35 -4.92
CA LEU A 10 -0.30 -12.57 -4.23
C LEU A 10 0.09 -13.67 -5.23
N TYR A 11 0.59 -13.28 -6.39
CA TYR A 11 1.12 -14.13 -7.45
C TYR A 11 2.40 -13.51 -8.04
N PRO A 12 3.27 -14.27 -8.72
CA PRO A 12 4.49 -13.73 -9.33
C PRO A 12 4.17 -12.66 -10.37
N ASN A 13 4.50 -11.41 -10.09
CA ASN A 13 4.23 -10.26 -10.96
C ASN A 13 5.43 -9.31 -11.09
N GLY A 14 6.27 -9.22 -10.05
CA GLY A 14 7.43 -8.32 -10.08
C GLY A 14 8.35 -8.49 -8.88
N GLY A 15 9.16 -7.46 -8.64
CA GLY A 15 10.19 -7.48 -7.58
C GLY A 15 9.62 -7.52 -6.17
N SER A 16 8.53 -6.79 -5.91
CA SER A 16 7.87 -6.77 -4.59
C SER A 16 7.29 -8.14 -4.24
N GLU A 17 6.69 -8.84 -5.19
CA GLU A 17 6.16 -10.18 -5.02
C GLU A 17 7.27 -11.20 -4.76
N THR A 18 8.35 -11.14 -5.55
CA THR A 18 9.55 -11.95 -5.30
C THR A 18 10.11 -11.73 -3.90
N TYR A 19 10.14 -10.47 -3.45
CA TYR A 19 10.62 -10.13 -2.11
C TYR A 19 9.74 -10.74 -1.02
N ILE A 20 8.42 -10.54 -1.07
CA ILE A 20 7.52 -11.03 0.00
C ILE A 20 7.47 -12.56 0.06
N PHE A 21 7.56 -13.26 -1.08
CA PHE A 21 7.54 -14.73 -1.09
C PHE A 21 8.84 -15.28 -0.50
N LYS A 22 10.00 -14.81 -0.95
CA LYS A 22 11.29 -15.26 -0.42
C LYS A 22 11.47 -14.91 1.06
N LEU A 23 11.07 -13.70 1.47
CA LEU A 23 11.11 -13.32 2.88
C LEU A 23 10.15 -14.17 3.71
N GLY A 24 8.93 -14.41 3.24
CA GLY A 24 7.96 -15.25 3.93
C GLY A 24 8.43 -16.71 4.08
N ASP A 25 9.03 -17.29 3.04
CA ASP A 25 9.59 -18.63 3.10
C ASP A 25 10.78 -18.72 4.08
N TYR A 26 11.65 -17.72 4.05
CA TYR A 26 12.75 -17.62 5.03
C TYR A 26 12.21 -17.52 6.46
N LEU A 27 11.22 -16.65 6.71
CA LEU A 27 10.65 -16.50 8.05
C LEU A 27 9.99 -17.78 8.55
N LYS A 28 9.30 -18.52 7.68
CA LYS A 28 8.76 -19.85 8.01
C LYS A 28 9.87 -20.84 8.34
N SER A 29 10.99 -20.85 7.61
CA SER A 29 12.11 -21.75 7.81
C SER A 29 12.80 -21.57 9.17
N ILE A 30 12.68 -20.37 9.75
CA ILE A 30 13.23 -20.06 11.10
C ILE A 30 12.15 -20.08 12.20
N GLY A 31 10.99 -20.70 11.93
CA GLY A 31 9.96 -20.99 12.93
C GLY A 31 8.92 -19.89 13.17
N HIS A 32 8.72 -18.96 12.23
CA HIS A 32 7.63 -18.01 12.28
C HIS A 32 6.40 -18.51 11.52
N GLU A 33 5.21 -18.10 11.97
CA GLU A 33 3.97 -18.29 11.23
C GLU A 33 3.77 -17.11 10.27
N VAL A 34 3.53 -17.39 8.99
CA VAL A 34 3.34 -16.35 7.97
C VAL A 34 2.08 -16.61 7.18
N GLN A 35 1.20 -15.61 7.17
CA GLN A 35 0.04 -15.55 6.29
C GLN A 35 0.11 -14.30 5.40
N TYR A 36 -0.75 -14.25 4.36
CA TYR A 36 -0.72 -13.20 3.36
C TYR A 36 -2.12 -12.60 3.15
N PHE A 37 -2.17 -11.27 2.95
CA PHE A 37 -3.38 -10.55 2.60
C PHE A 37 -3.16 -9.68 1.37
N GLY A 38 -4.11 -9.74 0.44
CA GLY A 38 -4.07 -9.01 -0.82
C GLY A 38 -5.36 -9.16 -1.62
N MET A 39 -5.25 -9.05 -2.94
CA MET A 39 -6.36 -9.29 -3.86
C MET A 39 -6.52 -10.76 -4.22
N GLU A 40 -7.75 -11.16 -4.55
CA GLU A 40 -8.03 -12.43 -5.19
C GLU A 40 -7.56 -12.40 -6.64
N HIS A 41 -6.94 -13.48 -7.09
CA HIS A 41 -6.49 -13.65 -8.47
C HIS A 41 -6.32 -15.13 -8.78
N GLU A 42 -6.63 -15.58 -10.01
CA GLU A 42 -6.53 -16.97 -10.42
C GLU A 42 -5.13 -17.57 -10.23
N GLY A 43 -4.08 -16.76 -10.43
CA GLY A 43 -2.68 -17.17 -10.21
C GLY A 43 -2.16 -17.00 -8.78
N ARG A 44 -3.01 -16.77 -7.80
CA ARG A 44 -2.62 -16.61 -6.39
C ARG A 44 -1.93 -17.85 -5.86
N CYS A 45 -0.71 -17.71 -5.34
CA CYS A 45 0.12 -18.82 -4.85
C CYS A 45 0.32 -18.84 -3.32
N VAL A 46 -0.08 -17.78 -2.60
CA VAL A 46 -0.02 -17.66 -1.13
C VAL A 46 -1.32 -17.08 -0.60
N GLY A 47 -1.61 -17.21 0.71
CA GLY A 47 -2.87 -16.73 1.23
C GLY A 47 -2.98 -16.76 2.77
N ASN A 48 -4.21 -16.72 3.25
CA ASN A 48 -4.57 -16.80 4.67
C ASN A 48 -5.62 -17.88 4.94
N ALA A 49 -5.72 -18.31 6.18
CA ALA A 49 -6.54 -19.45 6.60
C ALA A 49 -8.06 -19.21 6.38
N VAL A 50 -8.51 -17.96 6.50
CA VAL A 50 -9.93 -17.60 6.35
C VAL A 50 -10.35 -17.31 4.91
N ASN A 51 -9.43 -17.44 3.94
CA ASN A 51 -9.68 -17.16 2.52
C ASN A 51 -10.30 -15.76 2.27
N ALA A 52 -9.85 -14.75 3.01
CA ALA A 52 -10.33 -13.39 2.91
C ALA A 52 -9.39 -12.55 2.03
N TYR A 53 -9.86 -12.17 0.86
CA TYR A 53 -9.14 -11.35 -0.14
C TYR A 53 -10.07 -10.27 -0.68
N THR A 54 -9.49 -9.16 -1.17
CA THR A 54 -10.28 -8.14 -1.88
C THR A 54 -10.55 -8.59 -3.31
N THR A 55 -11.61 -8.07 -3.90
CA THR A 55 -11.92 -8.30 -5.32
C THR A 55 -10.76 -7.80 -6.19
N ASP A 56 -10.47 -8.51 -7.27
CA ASP A 56 -9.53 -8.01 -8.29
C ASP A 56 -10.12 -6.75 -8.92
N MET A 57 -9.37 -5.66 -8.82
CA MET A 57 -9.75 -4.38 -9.46
C MET A 57 -9.12 -4.32 -10.86
N GLU A 58 -9.73 -5.02 -11.82
CA GLU A 58 -9.40 -4.83 -13.23
C GLU A 58 -9.79 -3.41 -13.66
N PHE A 59 -8.80 -2.54 -13.85
CA PHE A 59 -8.99 -1.18 -14.36
C PHE A 59 -9.46 -1.13 -15.82
N HIS A 60 -9.61 -2.26 -16.49
CA HIS A 60 -9.85 -2.36 -17.93
C HIS A 60 -11.21 -2.94 -18.36
N GLY A 61 -12.06 -3.46 -17.45
CA GLY A 61 -13.27 -4.21 -17.80
C GLY A 61 -14.60 -3.74 -17.22
N GLY A 62 -14.72 -2.62 -16.52
CA GLY A 62 -15.93 -2.24 -15.79
C GLY A 62 -17.01 -1.53 -16.58
N SER A 63 -18.29 -1.67 -16.16
CA SER A 63 -19.45 -0.92 -16.67
C SER A 63 -19.28 0.59 -16.47
N LYS A 64 -20.06 1.42 -17.23
CA LYS A 64 -20.03 2.88 -17.08
C LYS A 64 -20.26 3.36 -15.64
N LEU A 65 -21.06 2.64 -14.86
CA LEU A 65 -21.34 2.94 -13.44
C LEU A 65 -20.14 2.66 -12.54
N SER A 66 -19.36 1.60 -12.80
CA SER A 66 -18.15 1.29 -12.03
C SER A 66 -17.09 2.37 -12.21
N LYS A 67 -16.97 2.95 -13.41
CA LYS A 67 -16.01 4.04 -13.69
C LYS A 67 -16.28 5.31 -12.87
N LEU A 68 -17.51 5.55 -12.45
CA LEU A 68 -17.87 6.71 -11.62
C LEU A 68 -17.47 6.52 -10.15
N THR A 69 -17.48 5.28 -9.66
CA THR A 69 -17.13 4.95 -8.26
C THR A 69 -15.64 4.65 -8.07
N TYR A 70 -14.88 4.42 -9.16
CA TYR A 70 -13.45 4.13 -9.10
C TYR A 70 -12.62 5.17 -8.32
N PRO A 71 -12.78 6.49 -8.55
CA PRO A 71 -11.98 7.47 -7.82
C PRO A 71 -12.14 7.36 -6.30
N ILE A 72 -13.36 7.08 -5.83
CA ILE A 72 -13.63 6.94 -4.39
C ILE A 72 -13.01 5.66 -3.84
N LYS A 73 -13.14 4.54 -4.58
CA LYS A 73 -12.57 3.25 -4.18
C LYS A 73 -11.04 3.25 -4.17
N THR A 74 -10.39 3.99 -5.06
CA THR A 74 -8.93 4.13 -5.09
C THR A 74 -8.39 5.00 -3.96
N ILE A 75 -9.22 5.90 -3.39
CA ILE A 75 -8.85 6.68 -2.21
C ILE A 75 -9.11 5.86 -0.94
N TYR A 76 -10.27 5.20 -0.83
CA TYR A 76 -10.67 4.50 0.39
C TYR A 76 -11.38 3.19 0.08
N SER A 77 -10.84 2.08 0.55
CA SER A 77 -11.43 0.75 0.36
C SER A 77 -12.07 0.24 1.66
N SER A 78 -13.39 0.35 1.73
CA SER A 78 -14.17 -0.28 2.81
C SER A 78 -14.15 -1.81 2.74
N GLU A 79 -14.00 -2.37 1.52
CA GLU A 79 -13.85 -3.80 1.30
C GLU A 79 -12.54 -4.32 1.89
N ALA A 80 -11.41 -3.68 1.58
CA ALA A 80 -10.11 -4.08 2.12
C ALA A 80 -10.11 -4.05 3.66
N ARG A 81 -10.76 -3.04 4.26
CA ARG A 81 -10.92 -2.98 5.72
C ARG A 81 -11.70 -4.15 6.29
N LYS A 82 -12.84 -4.48 5.68
CA LYS A 82 -13.67 -5.62 6.14
C LYS A 82 -12.94 -6.94 5.99
N LYS A 83 -12.24 -7.12 4.87
CA LYS A 83 -11.54 -8.38 4.58
C LYS A 83 -10.29 -8.56 5.45
N ILE A 84 -9.47 -7.52 5.62
CA ILE A 84 -8.30 -7.61 6.51
C ILE A 84 -8.73 -7.86 7.96
N ARG A 85 -9.88 -7.30 8.40
CA ARG A 85 -10.40 -7.52 9.74
C ARG A 85 -10.61 -9.01 10.02
N LEU A 86 -11.16 -9.77 9.08
CA LEU A 86 -11.35 -11.22 9.23
C LEU A 86 -10.01 -11.95 9.44
N VAL A 87 -8.97 -11.53 8.71
CA VAL A 87 -7.64 -12.11 8.87
C VAL A 87 -7.01 -11.74 10.21
N LEU A 88 -7.18 -10.48 10.65
CA LEU A 88 -6.67 -10.02 11.95
C LEU A 88 -7.34 -10.75 13.12
N ASP A 89 -8.66 -10.95 13.06
CA ASP A 89 -9.42 -11.64 14.11
C ASP A 89 -9.03 -13.12 14.23
N ASP A 90 -8.75 -13.80 13.09
CA ASP A 90 -8.36 -15.22 13.07
C ASP A 90 -6.88 -15.40 13.40
N PHE A 91 -6.00 -14.70 12.67
CA PHE A 91 -4.56 -14.94 12.73
C PHE A 91 -3.88 -14.26 13.92
N GLN A 92 -4.40 -13.13 14.39
CA GLN A 92 -3.84 -12.33 15.49
C GLN A 92 -2.33 -12.06 15.32
N PRO A 93 -1.92 -11.33 14.27
CA PRO A 93 -0.51 -11.13 13.95
C PRO A 93 0.21 -10.23 14.97
N ASP A 94 1.47 -10.58 15.28
CA ASP A 94 2.39 -9.72 16.02
C ASP A 94 2.96 -8.59 15.13
N VAL A 95 3.06 -8.88 13.81
CA VAL A 95 3.59 -7.95 12.82
C VAL A 95 2.70 -7.95 11.59
N CYS A 96 2.30 -6.76 11.14
CA CYS A 96 1.74 -6.51 9.82
C CYS A 96 2.80 -5.87 8.93
N HIS A 97 3.33 -6.65 7.98
CA HIS A 97 4.37 -6.20 7.05
C HIS A 97 3.75 -5.76 5.72
N ILE A 98 3.60 -4.47 5.56
CA ILE A 98 2.95 -3.85 4.39
C ILE A 98 4.00 -3.62 3.29
N ASN A 99 3.65 -3.97 2.07
CA ASN A 99 4.43 -3.76 0.85
C ASN A 99 3.66 -2.88 -0.13
N ASN A 100 3.40 -3.32 -1.37
CA ASN A 100 2.58 -2.56 -2.31
C ASN A 100 1.08 -2.69 -1.98
N PHE A 101 0.44 -1.59 -1.62
CA PHE A 101 -0.98 -1.58 -1.25
C PHE A 101 -1.82 -0.58 -2.06
N ASN A 102 -1.18 0.23 -2.90
CA ASN A 102 -1.84 1.34 -3.60
C ASN A 102 -2.89 0.88 -4.56
N TYR A 103 -3.86 1.69 -4.54
CA TYR A 103 -5.16 1.84 -5.14
C TYR A 103 -6.12 0.68 -4.86
N GLN A 104 -5.64 -0.53 -4.63
CA GLN A 104 -6.49 -1.71 -4.41
C GLN A 104 -6.81 -1.92 -2.93
N LEU A 105 -5.79 -1.96 -2.08
CA LEU A 105 -5.98 -2.13 -0.63
C LEU A 105 -6.18 -0.80 0.10
N THR A 106 -5.56 0.26 -0.41
CA THR A 106 -5.52 1.63 0.12
C THR A 106 -4.95 1.75 1.55
N PRO A 107 -4.50 2.91 1.99
CA PRO A 107 -4.05 3.12 3.37
C PRO A 107 -5.14 2.91 4.43
N SER A 108 -6.40 2.69 4.02
CA SER A 108 -7.50 2.37 4.94
C SER A 108 -7.26 1.10 5.76
N ILE A 109 -6.44 0.16 5.25
CA ILE A 109 -6.04 -1.05 6.00
C ILE A 109 -5.22 -0.72 7.24
N ILE A 110 -4.37 0.31 7.19
CA ILE A 110 -3.57 0.78 8.34
C ILE A 110 -4.49 1.22 9.48
N LEU A 111 -5.55 1.95 9.13
CA LEU A 111 -6.57 2.37 10.11
C LEU A 111 -7.29 1.17 10.73
N GLU A 112 -7.56 0.13 9.94
CA GLU A 112 -8.23 -1.07 10.46
C GLU A 112 -7.31 -1.87 11.37
N ILE A 113 -6.02 -2.00 11.03
CA ILE A 113 -5.04 -2.67 11.89
C ILE A 113 -4.96 -1.96 13.26
N ARG A 114 -4.85 -0.64 13.28
CA ARG A 114 -4.80 0.14 14.54
C ARG A 114 -6.11 0.09 15.32
N LYS A 115 -7.25 0.09 14.61
CA LYS A 115 -8.56 -0.10 15.24
C LYS A 115 -8.65 -1.47 15.90
N TRP A 116 -8.26 -2.53 15.19
CA TRP A 116 -8.23 -3.89 15.70
C TRP A 116 -7.30 -4.04 16.91
N GLU A 117 -6.08 -3.50 16.84
CA GLU A 117 -5.13 -3.47 17.97
C GLU A 117 -5.78 -2.90 19.24
N LYS A 118 -6.48 -1.77 19.08
CA LYS A 118 -7.15 -1.09 20.20
C LYS A 118 -8.32 -1.91 20.76
N GLU A 119 -9.09 -2.56 19.90
CA GLU A 119 -10.28 -3.32 20.29
C GLU A 119 -9.93 -4.69 20.89
N SER A 120 -8.93 -5.38 20.35
CA SER A 120 -8.48 -6.69 20.83
C SER A 120 -7.53 -6.61 22.02
N GLY A 121 -6.85 -5.48 22.21
CA GLY A 121 -5.75 -5.36 23.17
C GLY A 121 -4.45 -6.05 22.74
N HIS A 122 -4.44 -6.77 21.60
CA HIS A 122 -3.28 -7.44 21.05
C HIS A 122 -2.36 -6.45 20.34
N LYS A 123 -1.11 -6.32 20.79
CA LYS A 123 -0.14 -5.38 20.20
C LYS A 123 0.36 -5.86 18.83
N VAL A 124 0.32 -4.98 17.85
CA VAL A 124 0.79 -5.27 16.49
C VAL A 124 1.76 -4.19 15.99
N ARG A 125 2.89 -4.62 15.48
CA ARG A 125 3.86 -3.73 14.84
C ARG A 125 3.54 -3.61 13.35
N ILE A 126 3.42 -2.39 12.84
CA ILE A 126 3.24 -2.11 11.41
C ILE A 126 4.59 -1.75 10.80
N ILE A 127 5.08 -2.59 9.91
CA ILE A 127 6.30 -2.37 9.13
C ILE A 127 5.89 -2.11 7.68
N TYR A 128 6.48 -1.13 7.03
CA TYR A 128 6.29 -0.86 5.61
C TYR A 128 7.61 -0.98 4.85
N THR A 129 7.66 -1.80 3.81
CA THR A 129 8.79 -1.82 2.86
C THR A 129 8.44 -0.99 1.64
N ALA A 130 9.21 0.07 1.42
CA ALA A 130 9.08 0.93 0.27
C ALA A 130 9.78 0.30 -0.95
N HIS A 131 9.00 -0.14 -1.92
CA HIS A 131 9.46 -0.66 -3.22
C HIS A 131 9.50 0.40 -4.30
N ASP A 132 8.77 1.49 -4.10
CA ASP A 132 8.63 2.62 -5.00
C ASP A 132 8.47 3.93 -4.20
N PHE A 133 8.13 5.02 -4.86
CA PHE A 133 7.99 6.35 -4.27
C PHE A 133 6.55 6.72 -3.88
N GLN A 134 5.65 5.76 -3.71
CA GLN A 134 4.21 6.00 -3.51
C GLN A 134 3.89 6.98 -2.36
N LEU A 135 4.64 6.96 -1.26
CA LEU A 135 4.37 7.83 -0.10
C LEU A 135 4.80 9.28 -0.31
N VAL A 136 5.62 9.56 -1.32
CA VAL A 136 6.18 10.90 -1.59
C VAL A 136 5.88 11.41 -3.00
N CYS A 137 5.35 10.56 -3.88
CA CYS A 137 5.02 10.90 -5.26
C CYS A 137 3.74 10.19 -5.73
N PRO A 138 2.64 10.93 -6.07
CA PRO A 138 1.37 10.32 -6.46
C PRO A 138 1.43 9.43 -7.71
N ASN A 139 2.43 9.58 -8.58
CA ASN A 139 2.63 8.66 -9.72
C ASN A 139 3.58 7.51 -9.42
N HIS A 140 4.13 7.44 -8.21
CA HIS A 140 5.02 6.41 -7.67
C HIS A 140 6.41 6.29 -8.33
N GLN A 141 6.67 6.98 -9.42
CA GLN A 141 7.90 6.80 -10.22
C GLN A 141 8.91 7.92 -10.07
N MET A 142 8.51 9.08 -9.50
CA MET A 142 9.32 10.30 -9.51
C MET A 142 9.83 10.65 -10.92
N LYS A 143 9.03 10.37 -11.94
CA LYS A 143 9.30 10.63 -13.34
C LYS A 143 8.08 11.25 -14.00
N ASN A 144 8.27 12.31 -14.77
CA ASN A 144 7.19 12.89 -15.57
C ASN A 144 6.95 12.00 -16.79
N PRO A 145 5.72 11.44 -16.97
CA PRO A 145 5.44 10.53 -18.10
C PRO A 145 5.41 11.22 -19.47
N ILE A 146 5.31 12.56 -19.50
CA ILE A 146 5.27 13.33 -20.76
C ILE A 146 6.69 13.68 -21.20
N THR A 147 7.53 14.21 -20.29
CA THR A 147 8.89 14.66 -20.62
C THR A 147 9.94 13.57 -20.43
N GLY A 148 9.62 12.51 -19.68
CA GLY A 148 10.57 11.45 -19.33
C GLY A 148 11.61 11.85 -18.27
N GLU A 149 11.55 13.09 -17.76
CA GLU A 149 12.52 13.62 -16.80
C GLU A 149 12.24 13.18 -15.36
N ILE A 150 13.29 13.05 -14.56
CA ILE A 150 13.16 12.84 -13.11
C ILE A 150 12.52 14.09 -12.50
N CYS A 151 11.56 13.89 -11.62
CA CYS A 151 10.77 14.97 -11.03
C CYS A 151 10.68 14.81 -9.51
N GLU A 152 11.13 15.82 -8.79
CA GLU A 152 11.11 15.88 -7.32
C GLU A 152 10.10 16.91 -6.76
N LYS A 153 9.25 17.48 -7.62
CA LYS A 153 8.37 18.61 -7.26
C LYS A 153 7.31 18.28 -6.21
N CYS A 154 7.00 17.00 -6.00
CA CYS A 154 6.02 16.54 -4.99
C CYS A 154 6.66 16.22 -3.63
N LEU A 155 8.01 16.17 -3.54
CA LEU A 155 8.70 15.91 -2.28
C LEU A 155 8.31 16.93 -1.20
N GLY A 156 8.32 16.52 0.06
CA GLY A 156 7.81 17.35 1.17
C GLY A 156 6.27 17.46 1.20
N GLY A 157 5.56 16.73 0.34
CA GLY A 157 4.08 16.72 0.34
C GLY A 157 3.44 17.80 -0.54
N HIS A 158 4.14 18.32 -1.56
CA HIS A 158 3.64 19.32 -2.52
C HIS A 158 2.88 18.68 -3.69
N PHE A 159 1.85 17.87 -3.40
CA PHE A 159 1.20 16.96 -4.36
C PHE A 159 0.43 17.66 -5.50
N ILE A 160 0.11 18.95 -5.37
CA ILE A 160 -0.48 19.74 -6.46
C ILE A 160 0.38 19.75 -7.75
N ASN A 161 1.69 19.54 -7.61
CA ASN A 161 2.60 19.45 -8.75
C ASN A 161 2.33 18.22 -9.63
N CYS A 162 1.73 17.17 -9.08
CA CYS A 162 1.28 16.02 -9.86
C CYS A 162 0.22 16.42 -10.89
N VAL A 163 -0.72 17.29 -10.53
CA VAL A 163 -1.78 17.79 -11.43
C VAL A 163 -1.16 18.71 -12.49
N LYS A 164 -0.30 19.65 -12.09
CA LYS A 164 0.38 20.57 -13.00
C LYS A 164 1.22 19.84 -14.05
N GLY A 165 1.87 18.74 -13.64
CA GLY A 165 2.70 17.90 -14.52
C GLY A 165 1.91 16.81 -15.27
N LYS A 166 0.58 16.69 -15.07
CA LYS A 166 -0.26 15.60 -15.62
C LYS A 166 0.38 14.22 -15.42
N CYS A 167 0.96 13.99 -14.21
CA CYS A 167 1.90 12.90 -13.94
C CYS A 167 1.28 11.50 -13.98
N ILE A 168 -0.05 11.35 -13.92
CA ILE A 168 -0.71 10.05 -14.00
C ILE A 168 -1.28 9.88 -15.41
N HIS A 169 -0.59 9.06 -16.21
CA HIS A 169 -0.94 8.74 -17.61
C HIS A 169 -1.17 9.97 -18.52
N GLY A 170 -0.48 11.09 -18.28
CA GLY A 170 -0.67 12.32 -19.06
C GLY A 170 -2.04 13.00 -18.87
N SER A 171 -2.84 12.56 -17.90
CA SER A 171 -4.22 12.99 -17.68
C SER A 171 -4.35 13.90 -16.47
N THR A 172 -4.90 15.10 -16.68
CA THR A 172 -5.21 16.04 -15.57
C THR A 172 -6.22 15.43 -14.59
N ALA A 173 -7.27 14.76 -15.08
CA ALA A 173 -8.28 14.15 -14.22
C ALA A 173 -7.71 13.02 -13.35
N LYS A 174 -6.93 12.12 -13.94
CA LYS A 174 -6.27 11.04 -13.15
C LYS A 174 -5.26 11.61 -12.16
N SER A 175 -4.50 12.63 -12.55
CA SER A 175 -3.55 13.31 -11.66
C SER A 175 -4.24 14.04 -10.51
N LEU A 176 -5.44 14.59 -10.74
CA LEU A 176 -6.27 15.18 -9.68
C LEU A 176 -6.71 14.12 -8.66
N VAL A 177 -7.13 12.94 -9.12
CA VAL A 177 -7.49 11.82 -8.24
C VAL A 177 -6.29 11.35 -7.41
N GLY A 178 -5.12 11.18 -8.02
CA GLY A 178 -3.91 10.79 -7.29
C GLY A 178 -3.42 11.86 -6.31
N MET A 179 -3.54 13.14 -6.66
CA MET A 179 -3.27 14.24 -5.73
C MET A 179 -4.26 14.21 -4.55
N ALA A 180 -5.56 14.07 -4.82
CA ALA A 180 -6.60 14.02 -3.79
C ALA A 180 -6.40 12.84 -2.84
N GLU A 181 -6.01 11.67 -3.36
CA GLU A 181 -5.64 10.50 -2.56
C GLU A 181 -4.48 10.81 -1.62
N ALA A 182 -3.38 11.32 -2.14
CA ALA A 182 -2.18 11.62 -1.36
C ALA A 182 -2.43 12.72 -0.30
N GLU A 183 -3.17 13.79 -0.63
CA GLU A 183 -3.54 14.84 0.32
C GLU A 183 -4.52 14.33 1.39
N TYR A 184 -5.48 13.49 1.04
CA TYR A 184 -6.42 12.90 1.99
C TYR A 184 -5.68 12.11 3.09
N TRP A 185 -4.76 11.22 2.71
CA TRP A 185 -4.02 10.40 3.66
C TRP A 185 -2.99 11.19 4.46
N LYS A 186 -2.39 12.22 3.84
CA LYS A 186 -1.52 13.18 4.53
C LYS A 186 -2.29 13.94 5.61
N MET A 187 -3.47 14.51 5.28
CA MET A 187 -4.31 15.25 6.24
C MET A 187 -4.80 14.36 7.38
N ARG A 188 -5.16 13.11 7.09
CA ARG A 188 -5.53 12.14 8.14
C ARG A 188 -4.37 11.70 9.02
N GLY A 189 -3.15 11.95 8.60
CA GLY A 189 -1.97 11.51 9.34
C GLY A 189 -1.80 9.98 9.40
N THR A 190 -2.45 9.23 8.49
CA THR A 190 -2.50 7.76 8.52
C THR A 190 -1.13 7.11 8.53
N TYR A 191 -0.17 7.68 7.81
CA TYR A 191 1.19 7.14 7.76
C TYR A 191 1.99 7.36 9.06
N LYS A 192 1.49 8.14 10.03
CA LYS A 192 2.07 8.22 11.38
C LYS A 192 1.93 6.90 12.13
N GLU A 193 0.93 6.12 11.77
CA GLU A 193 0.62 4.82 12.36
C GLU A 193 1.58 3.69 11.95
N ILE A 194 2.44 3.91 10.96
CA ILE A 194 3.51 2.98 10.58
C ILE A 194 4.63 3.12 11.61
N ASP A 195 5.06 2.00 12.20
CA ASP A 195 6.09 1.98 13.25
C ASP A 195 7.51 2.02 12.66
N GLN A 196 7.71 1.39 11.49
CA GLN A 196 9.01 1.32 10.84
C GLN A 196 8.88 1.30 9.32
N ILE A 197 9.80 1.99 8.64
CA ILE A 197 9.91 2.00 7.17
C ILE A 197 11.25 1.37 6.77
N ILE A 198 11.18 0.36 5.91
CA ILE A 198 12.34 -0.27 5.27
C ILE A 198 12.46 0.31 3.87
N CYS A 199 13.58 0.93 3.56
CA CYS A 199 13.89 1.44 2.23
C CYS A 199 14.87 0.51 1.52
N CYS A 200 14.57 0.08 0.30
CA CYS A 200 15.42 -0.83 -0.47
C CYS A 200 16.76 -0.21 -0.91
N SER A 201 16.93 1.11 -0.75
CA SER A 201 18.17 1.82 -1.06
C SER A 201 18.29 3.12 -0.27
N ASN A 202 19.52 3.61 -0.11
CA ASN A 202 19.79 4.94 0.47
C ASN A 202 19.16 6.07 -0.35
N PHE A 203 19.09 5.91 -1.68
CA PHE A 203 18.43 6.87 -2.55
C PHE A 203 16.94 7.00 -2.19
N LEU A 204 16.23 5.89 -2.08
CA LEU A 204 14.82 5.90 -1.67
C LEU A 204 14.64 6.48 -0.27
N LYS A 205 15.52 6.13 0.67
CA LYS A 205 15.50 6.69 2.02
C LYS A 205 15.64 8.21 2.01
N THR A 206 16.59 8.79 1.26
CA THR A 206 16.76 10.25 1.19
C THR A 206 15.51 10.94 0.65
N LYS A 207 14.77 10.32 -0.26
CA LYS A 207 13.49 10.86 -0.77
C LYS A 207 12.37 10.77 0.25
N MET A 208 12.27 9.65 0.99
CA MET A 208 11.32 9.51 2.10
C MET A 208 11.60 10.52 3.21
N ASP A 209 12.84 10.74 3.60
CA ASP A 209 13.25 11.67 4.65
C ASP A 209 12.89 13.15 4.37
N THR A 210 12.53 13.48 3.13
CA THR A 210 11.99 14.83 2.80
C THR A 210 10.64 15.12 3.46
N ASN A 211 9.91 14.08 3.86
CA ASN A 211 8.69 14.21 4.63
C ASN A 211 8.98 13.94 6.12
N PRO A 212 8.75 14.93 7.02
CA PRO A 212 9.05 14.78 8.45
C PRO A 212 8.36 13.57 9.12
N ILE A 213 7.23 13.08 8.56
CA ILE A 213 6.52 11.92 9.09
C ILE A 213 7.35 10.64 8.98
N PHE A 214 8.21 10.54 7.96
CA PHE A 214 8.99 9.33 7.67
C PHE A 214 10.42 9.39 8.21
N LYS A 215 10.89 10.58 8.54
CA LYS A 215 12.20 10.76 9.14
C LYS A 215 12.27 10.04 10.48
N ASN A 216 13.25 9.16 10.65
CA ASN A 216 13.46 8.35 11.86
C ASN A 216 12.46 7.18 12.08
N LYS A 217 11.80 6.70 11.01
CA LYS A 217 10.96 5.48 11.06
C LYS A 217 11.64 4.23 10.52
#